data_6307b555da50974853f48db7dcbe6a6e
#
_entry.id   6307b555da50974853f48db7dcbe6a6e
#
_cell.length_a   1.000
_cell.length_b   1.000
_cell.length_c   1.000
_cell.angle_alpha   90.00
_cell.angle_beta   90.00
_cell.angle_gamma   90.00
#
_symmetry.space_group_name_H-M   'P 1'
#
loop_
_entity.id
_entity.type
_entity.pdbx_description
1 polymer ?
#
loop_
_entity_poly.entity_id
_entity_poly.type
_entity_poly.pdbx_seq_one_letter_code
_entity_poly.pdbx_strand_id
1 'polypeptide(L)'
;ILDSLSDNQGLVKEFNDNFKSLKILQKDLDEKILLRDKLNSDLDYHKFLLEEFNDLEINNINIEEIQDKIKEADNLDQIKEVLAKIINHLNSEDNGFLDKLQEINRFLNKLSKSSDRINTINSKIQTIIEELNIISSDSESILSDIDDSFENMEDLRNIQDKIYSLQNKHRVNTVEDLLKIKNDIKSKITAHNDIDNDILKLENKISSLLLNLRSDAIKIHNKRKSVISDFEKFMNKNLIELGMEKSGVKIDLKKSEEIQKNGVSI
;
A
#
# COMPACT_ATOMS: atom_id res chain seq x y z
N ILE A 1 11.59 -19.51 56.52
CA ILE A 1 10.99 -19.87 57.82
C ILE A 1 9.50 -19.58 57.84
N LEU A 2 9.03 -18.31 57.66
CA LEU A 2 7.61 -17.98 57.67
C LEU A 2 6.78 -18.74 56.63
N ASP A 3 7.31 -18.92 55.42
CA ASP A 3 6.64 -19.65 54.35
C ASP A 3 6.45 -21.14 54.66
N SER A 4 7.39 -21.73 55.41
CA SER A 4 7.27 -23.11 55.85
C SER A 4 6.25 -23.27 56.99
N LEU A 5 6.17 -22.27 57.90
CA LEU A 5 5.22 -22.26 59.02
C LEU A 5 3.78 -21.95 58.57
N SER A 6 3.62 -21.18 57.50
CA SER A 6 2.32 -20.75 56.97
C SER A 6 1.78 -21.66 55.85
N ASP A 7 2.45 -22.79 55.58
CA ASP A 7 2.12 -23.68 54.45
C ASP A 7 1.98 -22.94 53.11
N ASN A 8 2.95 -22.04 52.85
CA ASN A 8 2.98 -21.18 51.68
C ASN A 8 3.93 -21.66 50.59
N GLN A 9 4.66 -22.75 50.79
CA GLN A 9 5.75 -23.15 49.91
C GLN A 9 5.30 -23.34 48.44
N GLY A 10 4.13 -23.96 48.25
CA GLY A 10 3.53 -24.16 46.91
C GLY A 10 3.20 -22.83 46.23
N LEU A 11 2.49 -21.94 46.94
CA LEU A 11 2.09 -20.63 46.43
C LEU A 11 3.28 -19.72 46.11
N VAL A 12 4.31 -19.75 46.98
CA VAL A 12 5.57 -19.00 46.76
C VAL A 12 6.35 -19.53 45.55
N LYS A 13 6.36 -20.84 45.31
CA LYS A 13 6.98 -21.42 44.13
C LYS A 13 6.26 -20.99 42.88
N GLU A 14 4.94 -21.14 42.81
CA GLU A 14 4.13 -20.70 41.69
C GLU A 14 4.28 -19.19 41.43
N PHE A 15 4.23 -18.37 42.47
CA PHE A 15 4.48 -16.93 42.38
C PHE A 15 5.87 -16.63 41.77
N ASN A 16 6.93 -17.32 42.21
CA ASN A 16 8.27 -17.11 41.68
C ASN A 16 8.40 -17.50 40.21
N ASP A 17 7.75 -18.59 39.80
CA ASP A 17 7.77 -19.03 38.38
C ASP A 17 6.99 -18.04 37.52
N ASN A 18 5.84 -17.56 37.98
CA ASN A 18 5.07 -16.51 37.32
C ASN A 18 5.85 -15.17 37.28
N PHE A 19 6.57 -14.82 38.33
CA PHE A 19 7.40 -13.61 38.35
C PHE A 19 8.59 -13.69 37.39
N LYS A 20 9.21 -14.85 37.21
CA LYS A 20 10.23 -15.08 36.17
C LYS A 20 9.64 -14.95 34.79
N SER A 21 8.46 -15.54 34.56
CA SER A 21 7.73 -15.43 33.28
C SER A 21 7.40 -13.97 32.95
N LEU A 22 6.98 -13.18 33.94
CA LEU A 22 6.75 -11.75 33.77
C LEU A 22 8.01 -11.03 33.28
N LYS A 23 9.17 -11.32 33.87
CA LYS A 23 10.43 -10.68 33.47
C LYS A 23 10.84 -11.06 32.04
N ILE A 24 10.59 -12.29 31.63
CA ILE A 24 10.85 -12.74 30.25
C ILE A 24 9.91 -12.01 29.28
N LEU A 25 8.60 -11.94 29.58
CA LEU A 25 7.64 -11.25 28.74
C LEU A 25 7.91 -9.75 28.62
N GLN A 26 8.35 -9.10 29.73
CA GLN A 26 8.74 -7.69 29.69
C GLN A 26 9.94 -7.46 28.78
N LYS A 27 10.96 -8.33 28.87
CA LYS A 27 12.13 -8.24 27.98
C LYS A 27 11.76 -8.45 26.51
N ASP A 28 10.91 -9.42 26.20
CA ASP A 28 10.43 -9.67 24.84
C ASP A 28 9.62 -8.48 24.31
N LEU A 29 8.79 -7.86 25.14
CA LEU A 29 8.07 -6.63 24.81
C LEU A 29 9.03 -5.48 24.46
N ASP A 30 10.06 -5.25 25.30
CA ASP A 30 11.05 -4.20 25.07
C ASP A 30 11.81 -4.42 23.74
N GLU A 31 12.19 -5.68 23.45
CA GLU A 31 12.86 -6.05 22.19
C GLU A 31 11.94 -5.80 20.98
N LYS A 32 10.64 -6.15 21.08
CA LYS A 32 9.64 -5.91 20.02
C LYS A 32 9.38 -4.41 19.80
N ILE A 33 9.30 -3.62 20.85
CA ILE A 33 9.14 -2.16 20.74
C ILE A 33 10.34 -1.55 20.03
N LEU A 34 11.56 -1.96 20.40
CA LEU A 34 12.79 -1.48 19.77
C LEU A 34 12.83 -1.83 18.25
N LEU A 35 12.36 -3.03 17.90
CA LEU A 35 12.28 -3.46 16.51
C LEU A 35 11.25 -2.64 15.75
N ARG A 36 10.05 -2.45 16.30
CA ARG A 36 9.01 -1.59 15.72
C ARG A 36 9.52 -0.18 15.47
N ASP A 37 10.20 0.43 16.45
CA ASP A 37 10.69 1.80 16.34
C ASP A 37 11.76 1.96 15.24
N LYS A 38 12.57 0.93 15.01
CA LYS A 38 13.49 0.88 13.87
C LYS A 38 12.78 0.81 12.51
N LEU A 39 11.63 0.12 12.44
CA LEU A 39 10.85 -0.03 11.21
C LEU A 39 9.92 1.17 10.95
N ASN A 40 9.57 1.92 11.97
CA ASN A 40 8.66 3.07 11.87
C ASN A 40 9.22 4.21 11.03
N SER A 41 10.54 4.40 11.00
CA SER A 41 11.16 5.51 10.27
C SER A 41 10.79 5.54 8.77
N ASP A 42 10.49 4.38 8.20
CA ASP A 42 10.24 4.24 6.77
C ASP A 42 8.78 3.84 6.43
N LEU A 43 7.94 3.60 7.45
CA LEU A 43 6.59 3.09 7.25
C LEU A 43 5.70 4.05 6.44
N ASP A 44 5.71 5.33 6.77
CA ASP A 44 4.89 6.33 6.08
C ASP A 44 5.36 6.51 4.62
N TYR A 45 6.67 6.45 4.40
CA TYR A 45 7.24 6.45 3.07
C TYR A 45 6.83 5.20 2.26
N HIS A 46 6.87 4.00 2.89
CA HIS A 46 6.41 2.78 2.23
C HIS A 46 4.91 2.79 1.92
N LYS A 47 4.08 3.35 2.80
CA LYS A 47 2.64 3.52 2.54
C LYS A 47 2.40 4.46 1.35
N PHE A 48 3.07 5.61 1.33
CA PHE A 48 3.00 6.56 0.23
C PHE A 48 3.40 5.90 -1.10
N LEU A 49 4.52 5.15 -1.13
CA LEU A 49 4.93 4.43 -2.33
C LEU A 49 3.90 3.38 -2.75
N LEU A 50 3.29 2.66 -1.81
CA LEU A 50 2.28 1.64 -2.13
C LEU A 50 1.02 2.25 -2.75
N GLU A 51 0.60 3.44 -2.30
CA GLU A 51 -0.51 4.20 -2.88
C GLU A 51 -0.23 4.53 -4.34
N GLU A 52 0.96 5.04 -4.68
CA GLU A 52 1.34 5.31 -6.09
C GLU A 52 1.23 4.07 -6.99
N PHE A 53 1.61 2.88 -6.48
CA PHE A 53 1.45 1.62 -7.22
C PHE A 53 -0.01 1.17 -7.32
N ASN A 54 -0.85 1.49 -6.36
CA ASN A 54 -2.27 1.10 -6.38
C ASN A 54 -3.09 1.97 -7.32
N ASP A 55 -2.78 3.27 -7.43
CA ASP A 55 -3.43 4.21 -8.34
C ASP A 55 -3.27 3.82 -9.82
N LEU A 56 -2.30 2.97 -10.12
CA LEU A 56 -2.02 2.48 -11.47
C LEU A 56 -2.67 1.13 -11.79
N GLU A 57 -3.21 0.40 -10.80
CA GLU A 57 -3.66 -1.01 -10.96
C GLU A 57 -2.65 -1.89 -11.71
N ILE A 58 -1.37 -1.66 -11.46
CA ILE A 58 -0.23 -2.19 -12.23
C ILE A 58 -0.25 -3.73 -12.42
N ASN A 59 -1.01 -4.46 -11.60
CA ASN A 59 -1.10 -5.93 -11.69
C ASN A 59 -1.74 -6.43 -12.99
N ASN A 60 -2.56 -5.59 -13.65
CA ASN A 60 -3.35 -5.96 -14.83
C ASN A 60 -2.85 -5.29 -16.11
N ILE A 61 -1.71 -4.58 -16.07
CA ILE A 61 -1.20 -3.80 -17.17
C ILE A 61 -0.27 -4.65 -18.04
N ASN A 62 -0.60 -4.75 -19.34
CA ASN A 62 0.30 -5.21 -20.38
C ASN A 62 0.87 -3.99 -21.11
N ILE A 63 2.10 -3.62 -20.78
CA ILE A 63 2.75 -2.43 -21.35
C ILE A 63 2.96 -2.56 -22.87
N GLU A 64 3.24 -3.77 -23.37
CA GLU A 64 3.44 -4.01 -24.80
C GLU A 64 2.16 -3.74 -25.57
N GLU A 65 1.02 -4.23 -25.07
CA GLU A 65 -0.30 -3.98 -25.68
C GLU A 65 -0.65 -2.47 -25.68
N ILE A 66 -0.34 -1.76 -24.61
CA ILE A 66 -0.55 -0.30 -24.53
C ILE A 66 0.32 0.42 -25.55
N GLN A 67 1.61 0.05 -25.65
CA GLN A 67 2.52 0.65 -26.63
C GLN A 67 2.10 0.40 -28.07
N ASP A 68 1.61 -0.79 -28.37
CA ASP A 68 1.12 -1.13 -29.71
C ASP A 68 -0.13 -0.33 -30.07
N LYS A 69 -1.08 -0.21 -29.13
CA LYS A 69 -2.28 0.64 -29.31
C LYS A 69 -1.92 2.11 -29.51
N ILE A 70 -0.95 2.64 -28.76
CA ILE A 70 -0.46 4.02 -28.92
C ILE A 70 0.18 4.23 -30.30
N LYS A 71 1.04 3.29 -30.75
CA LYS A 71 1.65 3.36 -32.10
C LYS A 71 0.60 3.30 -33.22
N GLU A 72 -0.42 2.44 -33.05
CA GLU A 72 -1.52 2.36 -33.99
C GLU A 72 -2.27 3.71 -34.08
N ALA A 73 -2.54 4.34 -32.94
CA ALA A 73 -3.17 5.64 -32.90
C ALA A 73 -2.30 6.76 -33.51
N ASP A 74 -1.00 6.78 -33.21
CA ASP A 74 -0.08 7.76 -33.81
C ASP A 74 -0.06 7.64 -35.34
N ASN A 75 -0.19 6.41 -35.89
CA ASN A 75 -0.34 6.19 -37.33
C ASN A 75 -1.69 6.72 -37.86
N LEU A 76 -2.77 6.50 -37.10
CA LEU A 76 -4.09 7.02 -37.44
C LEU A 76 -4.12 8.55 -37.41
N ASP A 77 -3.46 9.19 -36.46
CA ASP A 77 -3.31 10.65 -36.42
C ASP A 77 -2.63 11.20 -37.69
N GLN A 78 -1.58 10.53 -38.18
CA GLN A 78 -0.92 10.91 -39.44
C GLN A 78 -1.84 10.74 -40.63
N ILE A 79 -2.61 9.64 -40.71
CA ILE A 79 -3.60 9.40 -41.77
C ILE A 79 -4.65 10.50 -41.74
N LYS A 80 -5.17 10.85 -40.54
CA LYS A 80 -6.15 11.93 -40.33
C LYS A 80 -5.65 13.26 -40.87
N GLU A 81 -4.41 13.63 -40.56
CA GLU A 81 -3.79 14.88 -41.05
C GLU A 81 -3.72 14.92 -42.58
N VAL A 82 -3.33 13.81 -43.20
CA VAL A 82 -3.23 13.72 -44.66
C VAL A 82 -4.61 13.80 -45.33
N LEU A 83 -5.59 13.07 -44.80
CA LEU A 83 -6.98 13.09 -45.34
C LEU A 83 -7.61 14.47 -45.18
N ALA A 84 -7.41 15.13 -44.03
CA ALA A 84 -7.90 16.51 -43.85
C ALA A 84 -7.27 17.48 -44.85
N LYS A 85 -5.99 17.32 -45.18
CA LYS A 85 -5.33 18.12 -46.23
C LYS A 85 -5.92 17.85 -47.62
N ILE A 86 -6.19 16.58 -47.94
CA ILE A 86 -6.83 16.21 -49.22
C ILE A 86 -8.20 16.87 -49.35
N ILE A 87 -9.07 16.73 -48.35
CA ILE A 87 -10.41 17.33 -48.33
C ILE A 87 -10.31 18.85 -48.47
N ASN A 88 -9.43 19.49 -47.73
CA ASN A 88 -9.25 20.94 -47.81
C ASN A 88 -8.79 21.41 -49.19
N HIS A 89 -7.86 20.69 -49.82
CA HIS A 89 -7.42 21.04 -51.16
C HIS A 89 -8.50 20.81 -52.24
N LEU A 90 -9.35 19.80 -52.06
CA LEU A 90 -10.43 19.53 -52.98
C LEU A 90 -11.62 20.52 -52.82
N ASN A 91 -12.01 20.84 -51.58
CA ASN A 91 -13.27 21.51 -51.25
C ASN A 91 -13.08 22.94 -50.68
N SER A 92 -11.88 23.54 -50.68
CA SER A 92 -11.65 24.90 -50.18
C SER A 92 -12.51 25.93 -50.88
N GLU A 93 -13.23 26.77 -50.14
CA GLU A 93 -14.19 27.78 -50.66
C GLU A 93 -13.57 28.78 -51.64
N ASP A 94 -12.29 29.20 -51.38
CA ASP A 94 -11.63 30.23 -52.17
C ASP A 94 -10.77 29.68 -53.32
N ASN A 95 -10.36 28.44 -53.27
CA ASN A 95 -9.31 27.92 -54.16
C ASN A 95 -9.37 26.36 -54.35
N GLY A 96 -10.50 25.73 -54.09
CA GLY A 96 -10.71 24.29 -54.22
C GLY A 96 -10.48 23.78 -55.61
N PHE A 97 -9.87 22.61 -55.73
CA PHE A 97 -9.61 22.00 -57.02
C PHE A 97 -10.91 21.65 -57.76
N LEU A 98 -11.91 21.21 -57.02
CA LEU A 98 -13.24 20.88 -57.60
C LEU A 98 -13.94 22.12 -58.18
N ASP A 99 -13.90 23.27 -57.52
CA ASP A 99 -14.50 24.48 -58.01
C ASP A 99 -13.83 24.98 -59.31
N LYS A 100 -12.52 24.92 -59.37
CA LYS A 100 -11.75 25.27 -60.59
C LYS A 100 -12.06 24.34 -61.76
N LEU A 101 -12.18 23.02 -61.51
CA LEU A 101 -12.55 22.06 -62.56
C LEU A 101 -14.00 22.26 -63.01
N GLN A 102 -14.89 22.55 -62.08
CA GLN A 102 -16.29 22.90 -62.46
C GLN A 102 -16.38 24.17 -63.27
N GLU A 103 -15.57 25.20 -62.97
CA GLU A 103 -15.51 26.41 -63.79
C GLU A 103 -15.02 26.09 -65.21
N ILE A 104 -13.94 25.32 -65.36
CA ILE A 104 -13.43 24.86 -66.65
C ILE A 104 -14.49 24.06 -67.39
N ASN A 105 -15.18 23.13 -66.71
CA ASN A 105 -16.25 22.34 -67.29
C ASN A 105 -17.40 23.23 -67.83
N ARG A 106 -17.78 24.29 -67.10
CA ARG A 106 -18.77 25.25 -67.55
C ARG A 106 -18.35 25.96 -68.84
N PHE A 107 -17.07 26.36 -69.00
CA PHE A 107 -16.55 26.96 -70.22
C PHE A 107 -16.53 25.97 -71.39
N LEU A 108 -16.08 24.74 -71.14
CA LEU A 108 -16.04 23.69 -72.17
C LEU A 108 -17.43 23.31 -72.65
N ASN A 109 -18.41 23.21 -71.74
CA ASN A 109 -19.81 22.90 -72.10
C ASN A 109 -20.40 23.94 -73.07
N LYS A 110 -20.03 25.21 -72.97
CA LYS A 110 -20.50 26.23 -73.96
C LYS A 110 -19.91 26.02 -75.30
N LEU A 111 -18.73 25.43 -75.45
CA LEU A 111 -18.02 25.22 -76.72
C LEU A 111 -18.18 23.79 -77.28
N SER A 112 -18.69 22.85 -76.48
CA SER A 112 -18.79 21.42 -76.84
C SER A 112 -19.62 21.17 -78.15
N LYS A 113 -20.60 21.99 -78.40
CA LYS A 113 -21.41 21.91 -79.61
C LYS A 113 -20.67 22.31 -80.88
N SER A 114 -19.48 22.90 -80.75
CA SER A 114 -18.74 23.47 -81.92
C SER A 114 -17.57 22.55 -82.36
N SER A 115 -17.22 21.53 -81.60
CA SER A 115 -16.12 20.60 -81.99
C SER A 115 -16.15 19.30 -81.18
N ASP A 116 -16.09 18.17 -81.86
CA ASP A 116 -16.05 16.84 -81.23
C ASP A 116 -14.82 16.64 -80.31
N ARG A 117 -13.70 17.28 -80.66
CA ARG A 117 -12.49 17.23 -79.83
C ARG A 117 -12.71 17.94 -78.51
N ILE A 118 -13.41 19.09 -78.49
CA ILE A 118 -13.75 19.83 -77.25
C ILE A 118 -14.71 18.99 -76.41
N ASN A 119 -15.72 18.34 -77.07
CA ASN A 119 -16.62 17.48 -76.35
C ASN A 119 -15.92 16.30 -75.62
N THR A 120 -14.94 15.68 -76.31
CA THR A 120 -14.11 14.60 -75.69
C THR A 120 -13.34 15.09 -74.48
N ILE A 121 -12.78 16.31 -74.55
CA ILE A 121 -12.07 16.90 -73.40
C ILE A 121 -13.06 17.18 -72.27
N ASN A 122 -14.23 17.71 -72.58
CA ASN A 122 -15.26 18.02 -71.57
C ASN A 122 -15.75 16.76 -70.86
N SER A 123 -16.00 15.66 -71.58
CA SER A 123 -16.35 14.38 -70.95
C SER A 123 -15.28 13.85 -70.00
N LYS A 124 -13.99 13.99 -70.36
CA LYS A 124 -12.87 13.60 -69.46
C LYS A 124 -12.81 14.47 -68.20
N ILE A 125 -13.00 15.77 -68.33
CA ILE A 125 -13.04 16.67 -67.17
C ILE A 125 -14.19 16.32 -66.21
N GLN A 126 -15.37 15.99 -66.80
CA GLN A 126 -16.50 15.58 -66.00
C GLN A 126 -16.23 14.28 -65.24
N THR A 127 -15.64 13.26 -65.87
CA THR A 127 -15.22 12.02 -65.20
C THR A 127 -14.23 12.31 -64.04
N ILE A 128 -13.26 13.22 -64.26
CA ILE A 128 -12.30 13.61 -63.21
C ILE A 128 -13.02 14.29 -62.03
N ILE A 129 -13.99 15.16 -62.26
CA ILE A 129 -14.80 15.78 -61.21
C ILE A 129 -15.56 14.72 -60.40
N GLU A 130 -16.19 13.74 -61.08
CA GLU A 130 -16.90 12.64 -60.41
C GLU A 130 -15.96 11.79 -59.53
N GLU A 131 -14.79 11.42 -60.09
CA GLU A 131 -13.76 10.67 -59.32
C GLU A 131 -13.22 11.45 -58.11
N LEU A 132 -12.97 12.75 -58.24
CA LEU A 132 -12.51 13.60 -57.11
C LEU A 132 -13.59 13.79 -56.04
N ASN A 133 -14.88 13.85 -56.39
CA ASN A 133 -15.98 13.85 -55.44
C ASN A 133 -16.04 12.55 -54.63
N ILE A 134 -15.82 11.39 -55.30
CA ILE A 134 -15.73 10.09 -54.64
C ILE A 134 -14.57 10.07 -53.66
N ILE A 135 -13.37 10.51 -54.08
CA ILE A 135 -12.19 10.59 -53.20
C ILE A 135 -12.45 11.48 -51.97
N SER A 136 -13.15 12.63 -52.17
CA SER A 136 -13.51 13.49 -51.07
C SER A 136 -14.43 12.80 -50.07
N SER A 137 -15.51 12.17 -50.57
CA SER A 137 -16.49 11.45 -49.76
C SER A 137 -15.86 10.26 -48.99
N ASP A 138 -15.03 9.47 -49.69
CA ASP A 138 -14.32 8.35 -49.06
C ASP A 138 -13.35 8.84 -47.97
N SER A 139 -12.66 9.96 -48.22
CA SER A 139 -11.76 10.58 -47.22
C SER A 139 -12.51 11.07 -45.98
N GLU A 140 -13.72 11.67 -46.17
CA GLU A 140 -14.59 12.08 -45.07
C GLU A 140 -15.11 10.90 -44.28
N SER A 141 -15.48 9.81 -44.93
CA SER A 141 -15.93 8.59 -44.28
C SER A 141 -14.83 7.97 -43.41
N ILE A 142 -13.62 7.83 -43.96
CA ILE A 142 -12.46 7.30 -43.20
C ILE A 142 -12.12 8.20 -42.01
N LEU A 143 -12.20 9.53 -42.14
CA LEU A 143 -11.99 10.43 -41.01
C LEU A 143 -13.01 10.23 -39.90
N SER A 144 -14.29 10.03 -40.24
CA SER A 144 -15.34 9.76 -39.25
C SER A 144 -15.07 8.44 -38.50
N ASP A 145 -14.68 7.38 -39.22
CA ASP A 145 -14.37 6.08 -38.64
C ASP A 145 -13.15 6.15 -37.68
N ILE A 146 -12.17 6.99 -38.02
CA ILE A 146 -10.99 7.23 -37.14
C ILE A 146 -11.39 7.98 -35.87
N ASP A 147 -12.23 9.01 -35.95
CA ASP A 147 -12.64 9.81 -34.77
C ASP A 147 -13.34 8.95 -33.72
N ASP A 148 -14.15 7.98 -34.13
CA ASP A 148 -14.83 7.06 -33.20
C ASP A 148 -13.87 6.11 -32.46
N SER A 149 -12.64 5.90 -32.96
CA SER A 149 -11.66 4.98 -32.39
C SER A 149 -10.79 5.61 -31.27
N PHE A 150 -10.86 6.92 -31.07
CA PHE A 150 -9.95 7.68 -30.18
C PHE A 150 -10.43 7.87 -28.74
N GLU A 151 -11.64 7.43 -28.34
CA GLU A 151 -12.23 7.76 -27.03
C GLU A 151 -11.40 7.34 -25.79
N ASN A 152 -10.38 6.46 -25.93
CA ASN A 152 -9.61 5.96 -24.80
C ASN A 152 -8.09 6.19 -24.88
N MET A 153 -7.61 6.93 -25.89
CA MET A 153 -6.16 7.03 -26.13
C MET A 153 -5.43 7.93 -25.14
N GLU A 154 -6.06 8.99 -24.66
CA GLU A 154 -5.50 9.88 -23.66
C GLU A 154 -5.27 9.12 -22.33
N ASP A 155 -6.19 8.24 -21.96
CA ASP A 155 -6.05 7.38 -20.78
C ASP A 155 -4.89 6.39 -20.92
N LEU A 156 -4.70 5.79 -22.09
CA LEU A 156 -3.57 4.87 -22.34
C LEU A 156 -2.22 5.59 -22.30
N ARG A 157 -2.13 6.80 -22.86
CA ARG A 157 -0.91 7.64 -22.76
C ARG A 157 -0.63 8.02 -21.32
N ASN A 158 -1.64 8.43 -20.55
CA ASN A 158 -1.51 8.74 -19.12
C ASN A 158 -1.03 7.53 -18.30
N ILE A 159 -1.52 6.33 -18.60
CA ILE A 159 -1.06 5.10 -17.96
C ILE A 159 0.41 4.82 -18.31
N GLN A 160 0.78 4.95 -19.59
CA GLN A 160 2.16 4.76 -20.05
C GLN A 160 3.12 5.72 -19.35
N ASP A 161 2.77 7.02 -19.28
CA ASP A 161 3.59 8.05 -18.65
C ASP A 161 3.78 7.80 -17.15
N LYS A 162 2.73 7.35 -16.47
CA LYS A 162 2.81 6.95 -15.05
C LYS A 162 3.74 5.74 -14.86
N ILE A 163 3.67 4.74 -15.74
CA ILE A 163 4.56 3.58 -15.70
C ILE A 163 6.02 4.02 -15.87
N TYR A 164 6.33 4.83 -16.88
CA TYR A 164 7.67 5.33 -17.11
C TYR A 164 8.17 6.19 -15.94
N SER A 165 7.30 7.00 -15.34
CA SER A 165 7.63 7.77 -14.15
C SER A 165 8.04 6.88 -12.98
N LEU A 166 7.28 5.80 -12.72
CA LEU A 166 7.61 4.82 -11.68
C LEU A 166 8.90 4.05 -12.00
N GLN A 167 9.10 3.63 -13.26
CA GLN A 167 10.33 2.96 -13.68
C GLN A 167 11.55 3.84 -13.44
N ASN A 168 11.48 5.11 -13.81
CA ASN A 168 12.55 6.08 -13.58
C ASN A 168 12.80 6.33 -12.09
N LYS A 169 11.72 6.52 -11.30
CA LYS A 169 11.80 6.73 -9.85
C LYS A 169 12.46 5.56 -9.13
N HIS A 170 12.13 4.34 -9.53
CA HIS A 170 12.66 3.11 -8.92
C HIS A 170 13.88 2.55 -9.63
N ARG A 171 14.35 3.17 -10.73
CA ARG A 171 15.50 2.77 -11.54
C ARG A 171 15.40 1.34 -12.07
N VAL A 172 14.24 0.98 -12.57
CA VAL A 172 13.94 -0.33 -13.20
C VAL A 172 13.41 -0.12 -14.60
N ASN A 173 13.50 -1.16 -15.44
CA ASN A 173 13.16 -1.06 -16.87
C ASN A 173 11.92 -1.88 -17.25
N THR A 174 11.42 -2.74 -16.36
CA THR A 174 10.29 -3.63 -16.65
C THR A 174 9.14 -3.47 -15.66
N VAL A 175 7.94 -3.82 -16.07
CA VAL A 175 6.75 -3.84 -15.19
C VAL A 175 6.88 -4.95 -14.14
N GLU A 176 7.51 -6.07 -14.49
CA GLU A 176 7.77 -7.17 -13.57
C GLU A 176 8.66 -6.74 -12.40
N ASP A 177 9.65 -5.91 -12.65
CA ASP A 177 10.51 -5.37 -11.58
C ASP A 177 9.76 -4.37 -10.71
N LEU A 178 8.87 -3.56 -11.28
CA LEU A 178 7.96 -2.72 -10.51
C LEU A 178 7.04 -3.55 -9.60
N LEU A 179 6.50 -4.67 -10.09
CA LEU A 179 5.69 -5.60 -9.31
C LEU A 179 6.47 -6.24 -8.16
N LYS A 180 7.75 -6.60 -8.37
CA LYS A 180 8.64 -7.09 -7.29
C LYS A 180 8.82 -6.02 -6.20
N ILE A 181 9.06 -4.77 -6.58
CA ILE A 181 9.20 -3.65 -5.65
C ILE A 181 7.90 -3.42 -4.87
N LYS A 182 6.75 -3.42 -5.56
CA LYS A 182 5.43 -3.33 -4.91
C LYS A 182 5.24 -4.41 -3.85
N ASN A 183 5.58 -5.67 -4.18
CA ASN A 183 5.45 -6.79 -3.25
C ASN A 183 6.42 -6.68 -2.07
N ASP A 184 7.65 -6.21 -2.27
CA ASP A 184 8.62 -5.96 -1.20
C ASP A 184 8.10 -4.88 -0.23
N ILE A 185 7.61 -3.76 -0.75
CA ILE A 185 7.01 -2.69 0.03
C ILE A 185 5.81 -3.22 0.85
N LYS A 186 4.91 -3.97 0.21
CA LYS A 186 3.75 -4.58 0.88
C LYS A 186 4.17 -5.52 2.00
N SER A 187 5.22 -6.32 1.78
CA SER A 187 5.77 -7.23 2.80
C SER A 187 6.33 -6.48 4.01
N LYS A 188 7.01 -5.36 3.79
CA LYS A 188 7.55 -4.50 4.87
C LYS A 188 6.43 -3.89 5.72
N ILE A 189 5.37 -3.39 5.09
CA ILE A 189 4.19 -2.86 5.80
C ILE A 189 3.49 -3.98 6.60
N THR A 190 3.33 -5.18 6.02
CA THR A 190 2.73 -6.32 6.72
C THR A 190 3.55 -6.73 7.93
N ALA A 191 4.88 -6.85 7.79
CA ALA A 191 5.78 -7.17 8.89
C ALA A 191 5.68 -6.16 10.05
N HIS A 192 5.50 -4.87 9.75
CA HIS A 192 5.28 -3.86 10.77
C HIS A 192 3.96 -4.08 11.53
N ASN A 193 2.87 -4.32 10.80
CA ASN A 193 1.55 -4.56 11.39
C ASN A 193 1.54 -5.84 12.27
N ASP A 194 2.29 -6.87 11.87
CA ASP A 194 2.44 -8.10 12.65
C ASP A 194 3.15 -7.85 13.99
N ILE A 195 4.19 -6.99 13.98
CA ILE A 195 4.89 -6.60 15.22
C ILE A 195 3.97 -5.82 16.15
N ASP A 196 3.18 -4.88 15.66
CA ASP A 196 2.20 -4.15 16.48
C ASP A 196 1.17 -5.08 17.13
N ASN A 197 0.66 -6.05 16.37
CA ASN A 197 -0.24 -7.08 16.91
C ASN A 197 0.43 -7.95 17.99
N ASP A 198 1.70 -8.29 17.81
CA ASP A 198 2.47 -9.06 18.80
C ASP A 198 2.70 -8.25 20.09
N ILE A 199 3.02 -6.96 19.97
CA ILE A 199 3.15 -6.03 21.10
C ILE A 199 1.85 -6.00 21.90
N LEU A 200 0.70 -5.79 21.25
CA LEU A 200 -0.61 -5.79 21.91
C LEU A 200 -0.90 -7.10 22.66
N LYS A 201 -0.56 -8.25 22.05
CA LYS A 201 -0.72 -9.55 22.70
C LYS A 201 0.18 -9.70 23.94
N LEU A 202 1.43 -9.22 23.86
CA LEU A 202 2.37 -9.25 24.99
C LEU A 202 1.90 -8.33 26.13
N GLU A 203 1.46 -7.10 25.84
CA GLU A 203 0.93 -6.17 26.82
C GLU A 203 -0.28 -6.74 27.57
N ASN A 204 -1.21 -7.38 26.86
CA ASN A 204 -2.37 -8.04 27.46
C ASN A 204 -1.96 -9.21 28.38
N LYS A 205 -0.98 -10.04 27.94
CA LYS A 205 -0.45 -11.13 28.77
C LYS A 205 0.25 -10.62 30.02
N ILE A 206 1.08 -9.58 29.89
CA ILE A 206 1.77 -8.93 31.00
C ILE A 206 0.77 -8.36 32.00
N SER A 207 -0.25 -7.65 31.54
CA SER A 207 -1.28 -7.06 32.37
C SER A 207 -2.07 -8.12 33.16
N SER A 208 -2.48 -9.21 32.53
CA SER A 208 -3.17 -10.31 33.20
C SER A 208 -2.28 -11.01 34.24
N LEU A 209 -1.01 -11.24 33.89
CA LEU A 209 -0.04 -11.88 34.79
C LEU A 209 0.29 -10.99 35.99
N LEU A 210 0.38 -9.67 35.81
CA LEU A 210 0.57 -8.70 36.88
C LEU A 210 -0.60 -8.68 37.87
N LEU A 211 -1.86 -8.77 37.38
CA LEU A 211 -3.05 -8.86 38.24
C LEU A 211 -3.01 -10.14 39.09
N ASN A 212 -2.68 -11.28 38.51
CA ASN A 212 -2.54 -12.54 39.22
C ASN A 212 -1.44 -12.50 40.27
N LEU A 213 -0.23 -12.03 39.88
CA LEU A 213 0.90 -11.87 40.82
C LEU A 213 0.56 -10.93 41.97
N ARG A 214 -0.18 -9.85 41.74
CA ARG A 214 -0.59 -8.92 42.80
C ARG A 214 -1.55 -9.59 43.77
N SER A 215 -2.50 -10.39 43.29
CA SER A 215 -3.39 -11.19 44.12
C SER A 215 -2.64 -12.19 44.98
N ASP A 216 -1.73 -12.95 44.38
CA ASP A 216 -0.98 -14.00 45.05
C ASP A 216 0.06 -13.43 46.04
N ALA A 217 0.70 -12.29 45.71
CA ALA A 217 1.57 -11.56 46.62
C ALA A 217 0.83 -11.12 47.90
N ILE A 218 -0.42 -10.67 47.78
CA ILE A 218 -1.28 -10.30 48.93
C ILE A 218 -1.62 -11.56 49.77
N LYS A 219 -1.98 -12.68 49.11
CA LYS A 219 -2.27 -13.95 49.81
C LYS A 219 -1.05 -14.42 50.59
N ILE A 220 0.16 -14.39 50.01
CA ILE A 220 1.41 -14.75 50.63
C ILE A 220 1.67 -13.85 51.83
N HIS A 221 1.51 -12.53 51.68
CA HIS A 221 1.71 -11.57 52.77
C HIS A 221 0.76 -11.86 53.96
N ASN A 222 -0.53 -12.04 53.70
CA ASN A 222 -1.51 -12.31 54.73
C ASN A 222 -1.25 -13.62 55.48
N LYS A 223 -0.88 -14.69 54.77
CA LYS A 223 -0.49 -15.97 55.41
C LYS A 223 0.78 -15.86 56.22
N ARG A 224 1.80 -15.11 55.77
CA ARG A 224 2.98 -14.81 56.59
C ARG A 224 2.63 -14.06 57.87
N LYS A 225 1.75 -13.04 57.74
CA LYS A 225 1.30 -12.22 58.86
C LYS A 225 0.54 -13.05 59.92
N SER A 226 -0.26 -14.03 59.50
CA SER A 226 -1.07 -14.85 60.45
C SER A 226 -0.21 -15.74 61.35
N VAL A 227 0.97 -16.13 60.98
CA VAL A 227 1.86 -17.00 61.78
C VAL A 227 2.90 -16.26 62.62
N ILE A 228 3.03 -14.94 62.46
CA ILE A 228 4.06 -14.14 63.15
C ILE A 228 3.88 -14.20 64.68
N SER A 229 2.67 -13.97 65.17
CA SER A 229 2.41 -13.93 66.61
C SER A 229 2.78 -15.24 67.35
N ASP A 230 2.45 -16.37 66.71
CA ASP A 230 2.73 -17.69 67.31
C ASP A 230 4.22 -18.03 67.19
N PHE A 231 4.87 -17.61 66.11
CA PHE A 231 6.31 -17.77 65.94
C PHE A 231 7.09 -16.88 66.91
N GLU A 232 6.69 -15.62 67.15
CA GLU A 232 7.30 -14.75 68.15
C GLU A 232 7.19 -15.34 69.57
N LYS A 233 6.01 -15.83 69.94
CA LYS A 233 5.78 -16.51 71.23
C LYS A 233 6.68 -17.75 71.35
N PHE A 234 6.76 -18.57 70.33
CA PHE A 234 7.61 -19.76 70.33
C PHE A 234 9.10 -19.37 70.46
N MET A 235 9.58 -18.40 69.71
CA MET A 235 10.97 -17.95 69.78
C MET A 235 11.32 -17.34 71.14
N ASN A 236 10.46 -16.48 71.66
CA ASN A 236 10.70 -15.83 72.97
C ASN A 236 10.70 -16.85 74.15
N LYS A 237 9.80 -17.84 74.06
CA LYS A 237 9.82 -18.94 75.06
C LYS A 237 11.14 -19.72 75.02
N ASN A 238 11.64 -20.08 73.83
CA ASN A 238 12.93 -20.79 73.73
C ASN A 238 14.11 -19.94 74.16
N LEU A 239 14.09 -18.60 73.97
CA LEU A 239 15.13 -17.67 74.48
C LEU A 239 15.19 -17.65 75.99
N ILE A 240 14.05 -17.66 76.68
CA ILE A 240 13.99 -17.74 78.15
C ILE A 240 14.56 -19.07 78.61
N GLU A 241 14.21 -20.20 78.02
CA GLU A 241 14.75 -21.54 78.36
C GLU A 241 16.28 -21.65 78.20
N LEU A 242 16.83 -20.83 77.24
CA LEU A 242 18.27 -20.75 77.03
C LEU A 242 18.99 -19.72 77.93
N GLY A 243 18.30 -19.16 78.96
CA GLY A 243 18.86 -18.19 79.91
C GLY A 243 18.99 -16.76 79.38
N MET A 244 18.33 -16.46 78.23
CA MET A 244 18.33 -15.15 77.57
C MET A 244 17.06 -14.33 77.87
N GLU A 245 16.74 -14.19 79.22
CA GLU A 245 15.47 -13.59 79.63
C GLU A 245 15.28 -12.11 79.20
N LYS A 246 16.41 -11.38 78.96
CA LYS A 246 16.37 -9.97 78.54
C LYS A 246 16.32 -9.79 77.04
N SER A 247 16.27 -10.88 76.26
CA SER A 247 16.24 -10.86 74.79
C SER A 247 14.82 -11.17 74.31
N GLY A 248 14.40 -10.53 73.24
CA GLY A 248 13.10 -10.79 72.59
C GLY A 248 13.19 -10.66 71.10
N VAL A 249 12.43 -11.49 70.36
CA VAL A 249 12.26 -11.45 68.94
C VAL A 249 10.93 -10.79 68.60
N LYS A 250 10.97 -9.76 67.77
CA LYS A 250 9.81 -9.10 67.17
C LYS A 250 9.98 -9.04 65.68
N ILE A 251 8.98 -9.41 64.94
CA ILE A 251 8.98 -9.42 63.46
C ILE A 251 8.06 -8.33 62.98
N ASP A 252 8.62 -7.38 62.21
CA ASP A 252 7.87 -6.34 61.55
C ASP A 252 7.81 -6.64 60.05
N LEU A 253 6.67 -7.16 59.55
CA LEU A 253 6.44 -7.49 58.17
C LEU A 253 5.78 -6.30 57.46
N LYS A 254 6.60 -5.51 56.76
CA LYS A 254 6.12 -4.37 55.99
C LYS A 254 5.59 -4.80 54.62
N LYS A 255 4.59 -4.09 54.14
CA LYS A 255 4.02 -4.29 52.78
C LYS A 255 4.68 -3.31 51.81
N SER A 256 5.31 -3.82 50.75
CA SER A 256 5.79 -3.02 49.63
C SER A 256 4.66 -2.72 48.65
N GLU A 257 4.69 -1.57 48.01
CA GLU A 257 3.80 -1.25 46.89
C GLU A 257 4.18 -2.00 45.59
N GLU A 258 5.48 -2.27 45.46
CA GLU A 258 6.01 -2.99 44.29
C GLU A 258 6.03 -4.50 44.53
N ILE A 259 5.74 -5.25 43.45
CA ILE A 259 5.86 -6.71 43.43
C ILE A 259 7.34 -7.07 43.26
N GLN A 260 7.89 -7.75 44.26
CA GLN A 260 9.26 -8.24 44.23
C GLN A 260 9.29 -9.77 44.14
N LYS A 261 10.49 -10.35 43.94
CA LYS A 261 10.66 -11.81 43.86
C LYS A 261 10.06 -12.58 45.05
N ASN A 262 9.98 -11.94 46.22
CA ASN A 262 9.47 -12.54 47.48
C ASN A 262 8.02 -12.11 47.79
N GLY A 263 7.28 -11.58 46.81
CA GLY A 263 5.94 -11.02 46.99
C GLY A 263 5.99 -9.52 47.30
N VAL A 264 5.07 -9.05 48.12
CA VAL A 264 4.97 -7.66 48.59
C VAL A 264 5.43 -7.51 50.06
N SER A 265 6.13 -8.49 50.63
CA SER A 265 6.61 -8.48 52.01
C SER A 265 8.09 -8.13 52.07
N ILE A 266 8.42 -7.12 52.85
CA ILE A 266 9.78 -6.68 53.16
C ILE A 266 10.05 -6.91 54.65
#